data_4e10f5ec730c5df4322d63f7e6817dd1
#
_entry.id   4e10f5ec730c5df4322d63f7e6817dd1
#
_cell.length_a   1.000
_cell.length_b   1.000
_cell.length_c   1.000
_cell.angle_alpha   90.00
_cell.angle_beta   90.00
_cell.angle_gamma   90.00
#
_symmetry.space_group_name_H-M   'P 1'
#
loop_
_entity.id
_entity.type
_entity.pdbx_description
1 polymer ?
#
loop_
_entity_poly.entity_id
_entity_poly.type
_entity_poly.pdbx_seq_one_letter_code
_entity_poly.pdbx_strand_id
1 'polypeptide(L)'
;MRFDTNNLTDYQTFTTIDAHTEGEPLRIITSGYPNITGNTILKKRQYLKENLDNLRKLLMFEPRGHADMYGALITEPCTEEADFGILFMHNEGYSSMCGHGIIAAVSVAVETNAIEFKENNQAIGIDSPAGYIQAYVSKDADSNIEVSFDNVPSFVEALDLNVYVDGLGEVNYDIAFGGAYYAYVDADKLGLDCSPENQQQLIDAGRAIKHAVMKSYTLEHPIEKDLGFLYGTIFYSSKTDTPTSHSRHVCIFADGEVD
;
A
#
# COMPACT_ATOMS: atom_id res chain seq x y z
N MET A 1 -31.27 18.24 -11.11
CA MET A 1 -31.29 17.15 -12.11
C MET A 1 -30.85 15.89 -11.39
N ARG A 2 -31.62 14.79 -11.47
CA ARG A 2 -31.26 13.49 -10.90
C ARG A 2 -31.06 12.53 -12.08
N PHE A 3 -29.91 11.86 -12.14
CA PHE A 3 -29.71 10.82 -13.16
C PHE A 3 -30.38 9.53 -12.69
N ASP A 4 -31.20 8.93 -13.55
CA ASP A 4 -31.74 7.61 -13.30
C ASP A 4 -30.82 6.56 -13.96
N THR A 5 -30.16 5.77 -13.12
CA THR A 5 -29.23 4.72 -13.55
C THR A 5 -29.91 3.36 -13.77
N ASN A 6 -31.21 3.23 -13.50
CA ASN A 6 -31.91 1.96 -13.61
C ASN A 6 -31.98 1.41 -15.05
N ASN A 7 -31.79 2.28 -16.05
CA ASN A 7 -31.78 1.89 -17.47
C ASN A 7 -30.37 1.51 -17.99
N LEU A 8 -29.35 1.49 -17.13
CA LEU A 8 -27.97 1.16 -17.49
C LEU A 8 -27.65 -0.34 -17.27
N THR A 9 -28.59 -1.23 -17.56
CA THR A 9 -28.50 -2.68 -17.34
C THR A 9 -27.38 -3.35 -18.16
N ASP A 10 -27.02 -2.76 -19.31
CA ASP A 10 -26.00 -3.29 -20.22
C ASP A 10 -24.57 -2.83 -19.82
N TYR A 11 -24.44 -2.04 -18.75
CA TYR A 11 -23.18 -1.52 -18.27
C TYR A 11 -22.79 -2.14 -16.93
N GLN A 12 -21.50 -2.50 -16.78
CA GLN A 12 -20.96 -2.87 -15.50
C GLN A 12 -20.82 -1.60 -14.64
N THR A 13 -21.42 -1.60 -13.46
CA THR A 13 -21.41 -0.47 -12.54
C THR A 13 -20.51 -0.79 -11.34
N PHE A 14 -19.59 0.11 -11.03
CA PHE A 14 -18.79 0.07 -9.81
C PHE A 14 -19.20 1.22 -8.89
N THR A 15 -19.28 0.96 -7.60
CA THR A 15 -19.42 2.01 -6.59
C THR A 15 -18.09 2.10 -5.81
N THR A 16 -17.60 3.32 -5.65
CA THR A 16 -16.35 3.59 -4.94
C THR A 16 -16.54 4.73 -3.95
N ILE A 17 -15.70 4.74 -2.92
CA ILE A 17 -15.48 5.87 -2.03
C ILE A 17 -14.01 6.22 -2.17
N ASP A 18 -13.73 7.44 -2.60
CA ASP A 18 -12.36 7.94 -2.69
C ASP A 18 -12.03 8.71 -1.40
N ALA A 19 -10.93 8.34 -0.77
CA ALA A 19 -10.41 8.90 0.47
C ALA A 19 -8.91 9.22 0.32
N HIS A 20 -8.31 9.82 1.33
CA HIS A 20 -6.86 9.96 1.44
C HIS A 20 -6.41 9.89 2.91
N THR A 21 -5.16 9.52 3.14
CA THR A 21 -4.47 9.61 4.43
C THR A 21 -3.26 10.51 4.22
N GLU A 22 -3.26 11.70 4.82
CA GLU A 22 -2.20 12.72 4.69
C GLU A 22 -1.82 13.07 3.23
N GLY A 23 -2.77 12.91 2.30
CA GLY A 23 -2.56 13.17 0.87
C GLY A 23 -2.51 11.91 0.01
N GLU A 24 -2.07 10.78 0.56
CA GLU A 24 -2.01 9.50 -0.15
C GLU A 24 -3.41 8.97 -0.47
N PRO A 25 -3.75 8.78 -1.78
CA PRO A 25 -5.11 8.44 -2.19
C PRO A 25 -5.46 6.98 -1.90
N LEU A 26 -6.75 6.74 -1.65
CA LEU A 26 -7.31 5.40 -1.63
C LEU A 26 -8.71 5.37 -2.26
N ARG A 27 -8.87 4.61 -3.34
CA ARG A 27 -10.19 4.26 -3.89
C ARG A 27 -10.69 2.97 -3.30
N ILE A 28 -11.65 3.04 -2.39
CA ILE A 28 -12.30 1.87 -1.80
C ILE A 28 -13.42 1.42 -2.73
N ILE A 29 -13.33 0.20 -3.25
CA ILE A 29 -14.34 -0.39 -4.11
C ILE A 29 -15.37 -1.08 -3.21
N THR A 30 -16.58 -0.52 -3.18
CA THR A 30 -17.66 -0.98 -2.29
C THR A 30 -18.64 -1.93 -2.98
N SER A 31 -18.76 -1.88 -4.30
CA SER A 31 -19.58 -2.81 -5.07
C SER A 31 -19.18 -2.88 -6.54
N GLY A 32 -19.74 -3.86 -7.26
CA GLY A 32 -19.59 -4.01 -8.70
C GLY A 32 -18.50 -4.98 -9.15
N TYR A 33 -17.63 -5.43 -8.24
CA TYR A 33 -16.68 -6.50 -8.56
C TYR A 33 -17.39 -7.86 -8.66
N PRO A 34 -16.96 -8.72 -9.59
CA PRO A 34 -17.42 -10.12 -9.62
C PRO A 34 -17.02 -10.86 -8.34
N ASN A 35 -17.68 -11.99 -8.09
CA ASN A 35 -17.33 -12.84 -6.97
C ASN A 35 -15.88 -13.33 -7.07
N ILE A 36 -15.10 -13.13 -6.00
CA ILE A 36 -13.69 -13.51 -5.92
C ILE A 36 -13.59 -14.84 -5.20
N THR A 37 -12.95 -15.81 -5.84
CA THR A 37 -12.75 -17.14 -5.27
C THR A 37 -11.38 -17.25 -4.61
N GLY A 38 -11.29 -17.97 -3.49
CA GLY A 38 -10.07 -18.23 -2.73
C GLY A 38 -10.39 -18.42 -1.25
N ASN A 39 -9.80 -19.45 -0.64
CA ASN A 39 -9.97 -19.73 0.79
C ASN A 39 -8.91 -19.05 1.67
N THR A 40 -7.99 -18.28 1.06
CA THR A 40 -7.05 -17.40 1.76
C THR A 40 -7.01 -16.08 1.02
N ILE A 41 -6.58 -15.02 1.73
CA ILE A 41 -6.48 -13.70 1.12
C ILE A 41 -5.45 -13.67 -0.03
N LEU A 42 -4.35 -14.44 0.08
CA LEU A 42 -3.37 -14.59 -1.01
C LEU A 42 -3.97 -15.27 -2.24
N LYS A 43 -4.80 -16.29 -2.07
CA LYS A 43 -5.50 -16.92 -3.21
C LYS A 43 -6.54 -16.00 -3.84
N LYS A 44 -7.22 -15.18 -3.05
CA LYS A 44 -8.09 -14.12 -3.59
C LYS A 44 -7.27 -13.11 -4.40
N ARG A 45 -6.09 -12.68 -3.90
CA ARG A 45 -5.17 -11.79 -4.63
C ARG A 45 -4.69 -12.42 -5.94
N GLN A 46 -4.30 -13.70 -5.91
CA GLN A 46 -3.90 -14.44 -7.10
C GLN A 46 -5.05 -14.53 -8.13
N TYR A 47 -6.25 -14.83 -7.67
CA TYR A 47 -7.44 -14.87 -8.54
C TYR A 47 -7.70 -13.54 -9.24
N LEU A 48 -7.58 -12.40 -8.53
CA LEU A 48 -7.68 -11.06 -9.13
C LEU A 48 -6.64 -10.87 -10.24
N LYS A 49 -5.39 -11.21 -9.95
CA LYS A 49 -4.27 -11.04 -10.88
C LYS A 49 -4.46 -11.86 -12.15
N GLU A 50 -4.97 -13.08 -12.03
CA GLU A 50 -5.09 -14.03 -13.15
C GLU A 50 -6.36 -13.82 -13.96
N ASN A 51 -7.46 -13.40 -13.34
CA ASN A 51 -8.78 -13.42 -13.95
C ASN A 51 -9.44 -12.05 -14.10
N LEU A 52 -9.08 -11.06 -13.26
CA LEU A 52 -9.79 -9.79 -13.16
C LEU A 52 -8.84 -8.56 -13.24
N ASP A 53 -7.60 -8.71 -13.71
CA ASP A 53 -6.62 -7.62 -13.81
C ASP A 53 -7.09 -6.48 -14.73
N ASN A 54 -7.93 -6.79 -15.70
CA ASN A 54 -8.58 -5.79 -16.55
C ASN A 54 -9.43 -4.80 -15.74
N LEU A 55 -10.05 -5.24 -14.63
CA LEU A 55 -10.87 -4.38 -13.77
C LEU A 55 -9.97 -3.47 -12.90
N ARG A 56 -8.82 -3.96 -12.44
CA ARG A 56 -7.81 -3.11 -11.81
C ARG A 56 -7.41 -1.98 -12.76
N LYS A 57 -6.99 -2.31 -13.98
CA LYS A 57 -6.62 -1.33 -15.01
C LYS A 57 -7.76 -0.34 -15.31
N LEU A 58 -8.99 -0.84 -15.37
CA LEU A 58 -10.16 -0.01 -15.58
C LEU A 58 -10.33 1.07 -14.50
N LEU A 59 -10.00 0.76 -13.24
CA LEU A 59 -10.26 1.61 -12.09
C LEU A 59 -9.04 2.44 -11.64
N MET A 60 -7.82 1.95 -11.93
CA MET A 60 -6.58 2.61 -11.50
C MET A 60 -5.94 3.47 -12.59
N PHE A 61 -6.13 3.12 -13.88
CA PHE A 61 -5.56 3.88 -14.98
C PHE A 61 -6.47 5.04 -15.41
N GLU A 62 -5.87 6.04 -16.05
CA GLU A 62 -6.62 7.10 -16.71
C GLU A 62 -7.65 6.52 -17.73
N PRO A 63 -8.78 7.15 -17.87
CA PRO A 63 -9.24 8.44 -17.31
C PRO A 63 -9.95 8.32 -15.94
N ARG A 64 -10.06 7.15 -15.34
CA ARG A 64 -10.76 6.94 -14.07
C ARG A 64 -9.86 6.99 -12.84
N GLY A 65 -8.60 6.65 -13.00
CA GLY A 65 -7.55 6.82 -12.03
C GLY A 65 -6.51 7.85 -12.50
N HIS A 66 -5.31 7.77 -11.95
CA HIS A 66 -4.15 8.62 -12.28
C HIS A 66 -2.85 7.86 -12.00
N ALA A 67 -1.68 8.48 -12.20
CA ALA A 67 -0.37 7.82 -12.09
C ALA A 67 -0.13 7.20 -10.70
N ASP A 68 -0.50 7.90 -9.63
CA ASP A 68 -0.32 7.42 -8.24
C ASP A 68 -1.63 6.90 -7.64
N MET A 69 -2.53 6.35 -8.47
CA MET A 69 -3.80 5.84 -7.98
C MET A 69 -3.62 4.55 -7.19
N TYR A 70 -4.14 4.55 -5.97
CA TYR A 70 -4.17 3.40 -5.10
C TYR A 70 -5.61 2.97 -4.80
N GLY A 71 -5.87 1.68 -4.75
CA GLY A 71 -7.21 1.14 -4.53
C GLY A 71 -7.24 0.00 -3.55
N ALA A 72 -8.39 -0.17 -2.92
CA ALA A 72 -8.69 -1.27 -2.01
C ALA A 72 -10.01 -1.94 -2.39
N LEU A 73 -10.00 -3.26 -2.41
CA LEU A 73 -11.20 -4.07 -2.58
C LEU A 73 -11.48 -4.78 -1.26
N ILE A 74 -12.62 -4.48 -0.66
CA ILE A 74 -13.07 -5.14 0.57
C ILE A 74 -13.68 -6.49 0.21
N THR A 75 -13.34 -7.52 0.99
CA THR A 75 -13.84 -8.89 0.80
C THR A 75 -14.31 -9.48 2.12
N GLU A 76 -15.07 -10.58 2.05
CA GLU A 76 -15.29 -11.42 3.23
C GLU A 76 -13.94 -11.85 3.83
N PRO A 77 -13.82 -11.92 5.16
CA PRO A 77 -12.61 -12.39 5.83
C PRO A 77 -12.31 -13.85 5.48
N CYS A 78 -11.08 -14.27 5.72
CA CYS A 78 -10.61 -15.65 5.55
C CYS A 78 -10.29 -16.32 6.88
N THR A 79 -10.14 -15.53 7.95
CA THR A 79 -9.91 -16.00 9.32
C THR A 79 -11.09 -15.65 10.23
N GLU A 80 -11.23 -16.32 11.36
CA GLU A 80 -12.32 -16.06 12.31
C GLU A 80 -12.10 -14.79 13.13
N GLU A 81 -10.84 -14.34 13.23
CA GLU A 81 -10.44 -13.16 13.98
C GLU A 81 -10.64 -11.85 13.19
N ALA A 82 -10.78 -11.94 11.86
CA ALA A 82 -10.91 -10.75 11.03
C ALA A 82 -12.38 -10.37 10.82
N ASP A 83 -12.65 -9.07 10.88
CA ASP A 83 -13.95 -8.48 10.56
C ASP A 83 -14.15 -8.40 9.05
N PHE A 84 -13.07 -8.18 8.27
CA PHE A 84 -13.09 -8.17 6.80
C PHE A 84 -11.71 -8.51 6.21
N GLY A 85 -11.70 -8.81 4.93
CA GLY A 85 -10.47 -8.93 4.12
C GLY A 85 -10.26 -7.72 3.24
N ILE A 86 -9.00 -7.37 2.95
CA ILE A 86 -8.63 -6.26 2.09
C ILE A 86 -7.60 -6.69 1.04
N LEU A 87 -7.80 -6.25 -0.20
CA LEU A 87 -6.89 -6.48 -1.32
C LEU A 87 -6.51 -5.15 -1.93
N PHE A 88 -5.23 -4.80 -1.88
CA PHE A 88 -4.70 -3.55 -2.40
C PHE A 88 -4.30 -3.68 -3.87
N MET A 89 -4.56 -2.64 -4.63
CA MET A 89 -4.20 -2.55 -6.04
C MET A 89 -3.69 -1.14 -6.38
N HIS A 90 -2.84 -1.06 -7.39
CA HIS A 90 -2.28 0.17 -7.90
C HIS A 90 -2.02 0.02 -9.41
N ASN A 91 -1.39 1.01 -10.04
CA ASN A 91 -1.18 0.99 -11.50
C ASN A 91 -0.38 -0.24 -11.96
N GLU A 92 0.62 -0.70 -11.20
CA GLU A 92 1.50 -1.79 -11.61
C GLU A 92 0.99 -3.19 -11.20
N GLY A 93 0.06 -3.28 -10.24
CA GLY A 93 -0.42 -4.58 -9.80
C GLY A 93 -1.14 -4.58 -8.46
N TYR A 94 -0.76 -5.56 -7.62
CA TYR A 94 -1.38 -5.80 -6.32
C TYR A 94 -0.29 -5.86 -5.25
N SER A 95 -0.36 -4.99 -4.26
CA SER A 95 0.56 -5.02 -3.12
C SER A 95 0.14 -6.06 -2.08
N SER A 96 0.99 -6.24 -1.10
CA SER A 96 0.76 -7.17 0.01
C SER A 96 0.21 -6.46 1.26
N MET A 97 0.67 -5.24 1.50
CA MET A 97 0.26 -4.42 2.65
C MET A 97 0.36 -2.94 2.28
N CYS A 98 -0.50 -2.12 2.89
CA CYS A 98 -0.53 -0.68 2.70
C CYS A 98 -1.03 0.00 3.98
N GLY A 99 -0.15 0.75 4.65
CA GLY A 99 -0.47 1.41 5.93
C GLY A 99 -1.51 2.51 5.78
N HIS A 100 -1.31 3.45 4.86
CA HIS A 100 -2.28 4.51 4.60
C HIS A 100 -3.64 3.94 4.15
N GLY A 101 -3.62 2.82 3.40
CA GLY A 101 -4.83 2.13 2.98
C GLY A 101 -5.59 1.47 4.12
N ILE A 102 -4.92 0.92 5.14
CA ILE A 102 -5.57 0.42 6.37
C ILE A 102 -6.24 1.57 7.11
N ILE A 103 -5.52 2.68 7.33
CA ILE A 103 -6.06 3.86 8.03
C ILE A 103 -7.30 4.38 7.32
N ALA A 104 -7.22 4.62 6.01
CA ALA A 104 -8.34 5.14 5.23
C ALA A 104 -9.53 4.16 5.19
N ALA A 105 -9.28 2.84 4.99
CA ALA A 105 -10.35 1.86 4.93
C ALA A 105 -11.13 1.75 6.24
N VAL A 106 -10.43 1.76 7.39
CA VAL A 106 -11.06 1.72 8.71
C VAL A 106 -11.82 3.02 9.00
N SER A 107 -11.22 4.18 8.71
CA SER A 107 -11.89 5.48 8.87
C SER A 107 -13.19 5.53 8.09
N VAL A 108 -13.15 5.19 6.80
CA VAL A 108 -14.34 5.18 5.93
C VAL A 108 -15.38 4.16 6.41
N ALA A 109 -14.95 2.97 6.85
CA ALA A 109 -15.88 1.95 7.35
C ALA A 109 -16.68 2.44 8.59
N VAL A 110 -16.02 3.20 9.48
CA VAL A 110 -16.67 3.78 10.65
C VAL A 110 -17.52 5.00 10.27
N GLU A 111 -17.03 5.90 9.43
CA GLU A 111 -17.78 7.10 9.00
C GLU A 111 -19.06 6.76 8.23
N THR A 112 -19.01 5.68 7.45
CA THR A 112 -20.18 5.20 6.69
C THR A 112 -21.09 4.25 7.46
N ASN A 113 -20.77 3.97 8.74
CA ASN A 113 -21.43 2.97 9.58
C ASN A 113 -21.43 1.54 8.97
N ALA A 114 -20.48 1.22 8.11
CA ALA A 114 -20.21 -0.16 7.72
C ALA A 114 -19.68 -0.97 8.91
N ILE A 115 -18.93 -0.30 9.81
CA ILE A 115 -18.55 -0.79 11.14
C ILE A 115 -19.10 0.20 12.17
N GLU A 116 -19.89 -0.31 13.14
CA GLU A 116 -20.42 0.49 14.22
C GLU A 116 -19.32 0.88 15.20
N PHE A 117 -19.13 2.18 15.43
CA PHE A 117 -18.23 2.67 16.47
C PHE A 117 -18.88 2.52 17.85
N LYS A 118 -18.24 1.79 18.74
CA LYS A 118 -18.76 1.47 20.08
C LYS A 118 -18.03 2.22 21.18
N GLU A 119 -16.68 2.27 21.10
CA GLU A 119 -15.83 2.87 22.13
C GLU A 119 -14.45 3.21 21.59
N ASN A 120 -13.72 4.06 22.30
CA ASN A 120 -12.33 4.36 21.94
C ASN A 120 -11.43 3.14 22.12
N ASN A 121 -10.43 3.05 21.25
CA ASN A 121 -9.54 1.90 21.14
C ASN A 121 -10.25 0.61 20.73
N GLN A 122 -11.35 0.74 19.96
CA GLN A 122 -12.06 -0.42 19.41
C GLN A 122 -11.16 -1.17 18.41
N ALA A 123 -10.94 -2.45 18.67
CA ALA A 123 -10.16 -3.31 17.78
C ALA A 123 -11.00 -3.73 16.56
N ILE A 124 -10.36 -3.75 15.40
CA ILE A 124 -10.91 -4.20 14.12
C ILE A 124 -9.88 -5.12 13.47
N GLY A 125 -10.27 -6.37 13.23
CA GLY A 125 -9.42 -7.38 12.60
C GLY A 125 -9.49 -7.32 11.08
N ILE A 126 -8.34 -7.40 10.40
CA ILE A 126 -8.26 -7.28 8.95
C ILE A 126 -7.34 -8.35 8.37
N ASP A 127 -7.86 -9.18 7.47
CA ASP A 127 -7.04 -10.08 6.67
C ASP A 127 -6.42 -9.32 5.48
N SER A 128 -5.10 -9.21 5.46
CA SER A 128 -4.33 -8.67 4.33
C SER A 128 -3.49 -9.75 3.65
N PRO A 129 -3.00 -9.55 2.42
CA PRO A 129 -2.10 -10.52 1.78
C PRO A 129 -0.81 -10.77 2.56
N ALA A 130 -0.32 -9.78 3.33
CA ALA A 130 0.85 -9.93 4.19
C ALA A 130 0.56 -10.69 5.49
N GLY A 131 -0.71 -10.80 5.89
CA GLY A 131 -1.15 -11.44 7.12
C GLY A 131 -2.26 -10.67 7.83
N TYR A 132 -2.56 -11.09 9.06
CA TYR A 132 -3.54 -10.44 9.91
C TYR A 132 -3.02 -9.10 10.43
N ILE A 133 -3.86 -8.08 10.34
CA ILE A 133 -3.63 -6.73 10.85
C ILE A 133 -4.69 -6.43 11.92
N GLN A 134 -4.29 -5.89 13.03
CA GLN A 134 -5.21 -5.40 14.04
C GLN A 134 -5.19 -3.88 14.08
N ALA A 135 -6.26 -3.27 13.58
CA ALA A 135 -6.44 -1.83 13.65
C ALA A 135 -7.21 -1.45 14.93
N TYR A 136 -6.98 -0.22 15.38
CA TYR A 136 -7.66 0.38 16.54
C TYR A 136 -8.23 1.71 16.10
N VAL A 137 -9.50 1.93 16.41
CA VAL A 137 -10.17 3.19 16.09
C VAL A 137 -10.58 3.90 17.38
N SER A 138 -10.33 5.20 17.42
CA SER A 138 -10.71 6.11 18.48
C SER A 138 -11.35 7.37 17.89
N LYS A 139 -12.02 8.15 18.70
CA LYS A 139 -12.43 9.52 18.38
C LYS A 139 -11.77 10.48 19.34
N ASP A 140 -11.22 11.56 18.79
CA ASP A 140 -10.69 12.67 19.58
C ASP A 140 -11.80 13.49 20.22
N ALA A 141 -11.45 14.58 20.94
CA ALA A 141 -12.37 15.46 21.60
C ALA A 141 -13.35 16.19 20.66
N ASP A 142 -12.96 16.35 19.40
CA ASP A 142 -13.73 16.99 18.34
C ASP A 142 -14.52 15.97 17.50
N SER A 143 -14.50 14.69 17.91
CA SER A 143 -15.13 13.55 17.22
C SER A 143 -14.50 13.17 15.90
N ASN A 144 -13.26 13.60 15.62
CA ASN A 144 -12.51 13.12 14.47
C ASN A 144 -12.05 11.67 14.71
N ILE A 145 -12.06 10.87 13.67
CA ILE A 145 -11.62 9.48 13.73
C ILE A 145 -10.09 9.44 13.68
N GLU A 146 -9.52 8.75 14.64
CA GLU A 146 -8.09 8.41 14.70
C GLU A 146 -7.94 6.89 14.57
N VAL A 147 -7.06 6.46 13.66
CA VAL A 147 -6.78 5.04 13.42
C VAL A 147 -5.30 4.78 13.62
N SER A 148 -5.02 3.74 14.41
CA SER A 148 -3.69 3.11 14.50
C SER A 148 -3.81 1.62 14.21
N PHE A 149 -2.70 0.94 13.96
CA PHE A 149 -2.72 -0.50 13.73
C PHE A 149 -1.42 -1.18 14.13
N ASP A 150 -1.54 -2.44 14.53
CA ASP A 150 -0.42 -3.36 14.66
C ASP A 150 -0.22 -4.07 13.33
N ASN A 151 0.92 -3.82 12.71
CA ASN A 151 1.28 -4.43 11.44
C ASN A 151 1.74 -5.89 11.64
N VAL A 152 1.91 -6.62 10.54
CA VAL A 152 2.58 -7.93 10.54
C VAL A 152 4.01 -7.79 11.08
N PRO A 153 4.59 -8.87 11.64
CA PRO A 153 5.97 -8.84 12.13
C PRO A 153 6.95 -8.34 11.07
N SER A 154 7.84 -7.43 11.46
CA SER A 154 8.92 -6.95 10.63
C SER A 154 10.23 -7.65 10.96
N PHE A 155 11.11 -7.80 9.95
CA PHE A 155 12.42 -8.39 10.13
C PHE A 155 13.42 -7.83 9.10
N VAL A 156 14.70 -7.92 9.45
CA VAL A 156 15.79 -7.60 8.55
C VAL A 156 16.13 -8.84 7.73
N GLU A 157 16.15 -8.69 6.41
CA GLU A 157 16.56 -9.73 5.48
C GLU A 157 18.08 -9.74 5.29
N ALA A 158 18.66 -8.58 5.01
CA ALA A 158 20.10 -8.42 4.79
C ALA A 158 20.56 -7.00 5.11
N LEU A 159 21.80 -6.87 5.54
CA LEU A 159 22.45 -5.60 5.87
C LEU A 159 23.73 -5.41 5.05
N ASP A 160 24.10 -4.14 4.86
CA ASP A 160 25.38 -3.71 4.28
C ASP A 160 25.66 -4.30 2.89
N LEU A 161 24.62 -4.45 2.06
CA LEU A 161 24.74 -4.90 0.69
C LEU A 161 25.18 -3.74 -0.23
N ASN A 162 25.80 -4.08 -1.36
CA ASN A 162 26.18 -3.11 -2.38
C ASN A 162 25.71 -3.55 -3.74
N VAL A 163 25.28 -2.58 -4.56
CA VAL A 163 24.90 -2.79 -5.95
C VAL A 163 25.39 -1.62 -6.80
N TYR A 164 25.85 -1.91 -8.02
CA TYR A 164 26.18 -0.86 -8.99
C TYR A 164 24.92 -0.42 -9.73
N VAL A 165 24.68 0.90 -9.74
CA VAL A 165 23.54 1.53 -10.41
C VAL A 165 24.03 2.56 -11.39
N ASP A 166 23.64 2.44 -12.66
CA ASP A 166 24.01 3.40 -13.70
C ASP A 166 23.56 4.81 -13.32
N GLY A 167 24.51 5.74 -13.39
CA GLY A 167 24.26 7.15 -13.03
C GLY A 167 24.41 7.47 -11.53
N LEU A 168 24.38 6.48 -10.63
CA LEU A 168 24.57 6.65 -9.19
C LEU A 168 25.89 6.04 -8.67
N GLY A 169 26.46 5.08 -9.42
CA GLY A 169 27.65 4.35 -8.99
C GLY A 169 27.34 3.20 -8.05
N GLU A 170 28.25 2.95 -7.08
CA GLU A 170 28.05 1.93 -6.06
C GLU A 170 27.11 2.45 -4.96
N VAL A 171 25.99 1.75 -4.76
CA VAL A 171 24.95 2.07 -3.80
C VAL A 171 24.97 1.04 -2.67
N ASN A 172 25.16 1.48 -1.44
CA ASN A 172 25.02 0.67 -0.24
C ASN A 172 23.55 0.66 0.20
N TYR A 173 23.03 -0.51 0.56
CA TYR A 173 21.64 -0.67 0.95
C TYR A 173 21.43 -1.83 1.92
N ASP A 174 20.34 -1.75 2.67
CA ASP A 174 19.81 -2.82 3.50
C ASP A 174 18.49 -3.33 2.89
N ILE A 175 18.09 -4.55 3.25
CA ILE A 175 16.77 -5.08 2.90
C ILE A 175 16.04 -5.46 4.18
N ALA A 176 14.79 -5.00 4.31
CA ALA A 176 13.91 -5.40 5.39
C ALA A 176 12.48 -5.62 4.91
N PHE A 177 11.73 -6.40 5.67
CA PHE A 177 10.33 -6.71 5.47
C PHE A 177 9.48 -6.08 6.58
N GLY A 178 8.37 -5.43 6.17
CA GLY A 178 7.35 -4.88 7.07
C GLY A 178 5.95 -4.98 6.44
N GLY A 179 5.65 -6.15 5.82
CA GLY A 179 4.46 -6.39 5.00
C GLY A 179 4.76 -6.37 3.50
N ALA A 180 5.88 -5.75 3.12
CA ALA A 180 6.53 -5.84 1.81
C ALA A 180 8.03 -5.68 2.01
N TYR A 181 8.83 -6.16 1.06
CA TYR A 181 10.29 -5.94 1.07
C TYR A 181 10.65 -4.62 0.41
N TYR A 182 11.53 -3.88 1.10
CA TYR A 182 12.11 -2.64 0.60
C TYR A 182 13.63 -2.66 0.71
N ALA A 183 14.28 -1.99 -0.24
CA ALA A 183 15.67 -1.58 -0.13
C ALA A 183 15.75 -0.24 0.61
N TYR A 184 16.47 -0.19 1.71
CA TYR A 184 16.70 1.01 2.51
C TYR A 184 18.02 1.65 2.13
N VAL A 185 18.01 2.91 1.76
CA VAL A 185 19.17 3.62 1.21
C VAL A 185 19.36 4.97 1.90
N ASP A 186 20.58 5.22 2.35
CA ASP A 186 20.98 6.50 2.92
C ASP A 186 21.12 7.56 1.80
N ALA A 187 20.12 8.45 1.71
CA ALA A 187 20.07 9.49 0.70
C ALA A 187 21.24 10.48 0.85
N ASP A 188 21.66 10.77 2.09
CA ASP A 188 22.75 11.71 2.36
C ASP A 188 24.09 11.21 1.77
N LYS A 189 24.34 9.90 1.79
CA LYS A 189 25.53 9.29 1.18
C LYS A 189 25.53 9.38 -0.35
N LEU A 190 24.37 9.41 -0.97
CA LEU A 190 24.20 9.56 -2.43
C LEU A 190 24.12 11.03 -2.86
N GLY A 191 24.13 11.97 -1.91
CA GLY A 191 23.92 13.40 -2.20
C GLY A 191 22.52 13.74 -2.69
N LEU A 192 21.53 12.87 -2.39
CA LEU A 192 20.13 13.10 -2.68
C LEU A 192 19.47 13.87 -1.54
N ASP A 193 18.55 14.76 -1.87
CA ASP A 193 17.77 15.49 -0.88
C ASP A 193 16.32 15.00 -0.92
N CYS A 194 15.85 14.47 0.21
CA CYS A 194 14.49 13.98 0.40
C CYS A 194 13.47 15.13 0.55
N SER A 195 13.50 16.10 -0.35
CA SER A 195 12.57 17.23 -0.37
C SER A 195 11.61 17.13 -1.58
N PRO A 196 10.42 17.73 -1.48
CA PRO A 196 9.43 17.69 -2.58
C PRO A 196 9.95 18.21 -3.91
N GLU A 197 10.86 19.20 -3.90
CA GLU A 197 11.46 19.78 -5.09
C GLU A 197 12.30 18.78 -5.88
N ASN A 198 12.78 17.72 -5.22
CA ASN A 198 13.61 16.68 -5.82
C ASN A 198 12.83 15.40 -6.14
N GLN A 199 11.49 15.44 -6.11
CA GLN A 199 10.63 14.29 -6.31
C GLN A 199 11.03 13.45 -7.52
N GLN A 200 11.20 14.07 -8.69
CA GLN A 200 11.53 13.33 -9.92
C GLN A 200 12.90 12.63 -9.82
N GLN A 201 13.90 13.29 -9.21
CA GLN A 201 15.21 12.71 -9.02
C GLN A 201 15.16 11.50 -8.09
N LEU A 202 14.36 11.56 -7.03
CA LEU A 202 14.15 10.46 -6.09
C LEU A 202 13.42 9.29 -6.76
N ILE A 203 12.39 9.57 -7.57
CA ILE A 203 11.70 8.53 -8.36
C ILE A 203 12.66 7.80 -9.29
N ASP A 204 13.44 8.54 -10.08
CA ASP A 204 14.37 7.96 -11.03
C ASP A 204 15.46 7.12 -10.33
N ALA A 205 16.02 7.64 -9.23
CA ALA A 205 17.00 6.93 -8.40
C ALA A 205 16.41 5.68 -7.74
N GLY A 206 15.23 5.80 -7.11
CA GLY A 206 14.57 4.68 -6.42
C GLY A 206 14.22 3.53 -7.37
N ARG A 207 13.70 3.84 -8.56
CA ARG A 207 13.43 2.85 -9.62
C ARG A 207 14.71 2.17 -10.07
N ALA A 208 15.77 2.93 -10.35
CA ALA A 208 17.04 2.39 -10.80
C ALA A 208 17.66 1.45 -9.75
N ILE A 209 17.64 1.84 -8.47
CA ILE A 209 18.10 1.02 -7.36
C ILE A 209 17.27 -0.26 -7.23
N LYS A 210 15.94 -0.15 -7.18
CA LYS A 210 15.04 -1.30 -7.13
C LYS A 210 15.36 -2.32 -8.23
N HIS A 211 15.47 -1.87 -9.48
CA HIS A 211 15.74 -2.75 -10.60
C HIS A 211 17.15 -3.39 -10.55
N ALA A 212 18.15 -2.66 -10.05
CA ALA A 212 19.49 -3.20 -9.86
C ALA A 212 19.51 -4.26 -8.75
N VAL A 213 18.88 -3.99 -7.62
CA VAL A 213 18.75 -4.95 -6.51
C VAL A 213 18.02 -6.20 -6.96
N MET A 214 16.89 -6.10 -7.66
CA MET A 214 16.13 -7.25 -8.17
C MET A 214 16.94 -8.14 -9.12
N LYS A 215 17.96 -7.61 -9.81
CA LYS A 215 18.85 -8.38 -10.67
C LYS A 215 19.99 -9.07 -9.91
N SER A 216 20.40 -8.52 -8.79
CA SER A 216 21.56 -8.98 -8.02
C SER A 216 21.20 -9.79 -6.76
N TYR A 217 19.99 -9.66 -6.26
CA TYR A 217 19.53 -10.31 -5.03
C TYR A 217 18.21 -11.04 -5.25
N THR A 218 18.14 -12.31 -4.85
CA THR A 218 16.91 -13.11 -4.88
C THR A 218 16.26 -13.07 -3.53
N LEU A 219 15.03 -12.56 -3.46
CA LEU A 219 14.23 -12.52 -2.26
C LEU A 219 13.35 -13.77 -2.13
N GLU A 220 13.37 -14.38 -0.95
CA GLU A 220 12.51 -15.50 -0.61
C GLU A 220 11.82 -15.21 0.74
N HIS A 221 10.51 -15.05 0.71
CA HIS A 221 9.77 -14.89 1.96
C HIS A 221 9.72 -16.24 2.72
N PRO A 222 10.02 -16.28 4.03
CA PRO A 222 10.22 -17.55 4.76
C PRO A 222 8.98 -18.45 4.81
N ILE A 223 7.79 -17.90 4.64
CA ILE A 223 6.53 -18.64 4.73
C ILE A 223 5.78 -18.62 3.39
N GLU A 224 5.61 -17.46 2.78
CA GLU A 224 4.74 -17.23 1.62
C GLU A 224 5.55 -16.78 0.40
N LYS A 225 5.75 -17.68 -0.56
CA LYS A 225 6.55 -17.39 -1.77
C LYS A 225 6.06 -16.19 -2.57
N ASP A 226 4.75 -15.95 -2.58
CA ASP A 226 4.13 -14.84 -3.32
C ASP A 226 4.47 -13.45 -2.72
N LEU A 227 5.06 -13.40 -1.53
CA LEU A 227 5.56 -12.18 -0.88
C LEU A 227 7.06 -11.94 -1.11
N GLY A 228 7.77 -12.88 -1.75
CA GLY A 228 9.21 -12.80 -2.03
C GLY A 228 9.55 -11.89 -3.22
N PHE A 229 9.21 -10.62 -3.16
CA PHE A 229 9.56 -9.62 -4.18
C PHE A 229 9.89 -8.26 -3.57
N LEU A 230 10.82 -7.54 -4.18
CA LEU A 230 11.18 -6.18 -3.77
C LEU A 230 10.11 -5.20 -4.25
N TYR A 231 9.44 -4.54 -3.32
CA TYR A 231 8.35 -3.63 -3.65
C TYR A 231 8.84 -2.25 -4.04
N GLY A 232 9.88 -1.77 -3.37
CA GLY A 232 10.41 -0.43 -3.64
C GLY A 232 11.74 -0.14 -2.96
N THR A 233 12.11 1.14 -2.99
CA THR A 233 13.25 1.71 -2.31
C THR A 233 12.78 2.77 -1.33
N ILE A 234 13.24 2.71 -0.08
CA ILE A 234 13.02 3.76 0.91
C ILE A 234 14.32 4.52 1.09
N PHE A 235 14.30 5.79 0.72
CA PHE A 235 15.36 6.72 1.06
C PHE A 235 15.16 7.24 2.47
N TYR A 236 16.25 7.29 3.26
CA TYR A 236 16.23 7.97 4.54
C TYR A 236 17.34 9.02 4.60
N SER A 237 17.07 10.10 5.32
CA SER A 237 18.00 11.20 5.53
C SER A 237 18.00 11.61 7.01
N SER A 238 19.15 12.00 7.52
CA SER A 238 19.31 12.59 8.85
C SER A 238 18.78 14.03 8.93
N LYS A 239 18.57 14.68 7.80
CA LYS A 239 17.99 16.02 7.73
C LYS A 239 16.52 15.99 8.12
N THR A 240 16.12 16.87 9.00
CA THR A 240 14.74 16.95 9.52
C THR A 240 14.20 18.37 9.46
N ASP A 241 12.88 18.51 9.32
CA ASP A 241 12.22 19.82 9.28
C ASP A 241 11.91 20.37 10.65
N THR A 242 11.83 19.50 11.65
CA THR A 242 11.47 19.86 13.01
C THR A 242 12.44 19.28 14.05
N PRO A 243 12.64 19.95 15.19
CA PRO A 243 13.52 19.44 16.25
C PRO A 243 13.05 18.11 16.87
N THR A 244 11.81 17.74 16.66
CA THR A 244 11.20 16.52 17.20
C THR A 244 11.31 15.33 16.26
N SER A 245 11.61 15.56 14.98
CA SER A 245 11.84 14.50 14.00
C SER A 245 13.28 14.01 14.07
N HIS A 246 13.49 12.71 13.96
CA HIS A 246 14.84 12.09 13.98
C HIS A 246 15.36 11.78 12.57
N SER A 247 14.48 11.69 11.57
CA SER A 247 14.83 11.38 10.18
C SER A 247 13.71 11.80 9.24
N ARG A 248 14.04 11.94 7.95
CA ARG A 248 13.07 12.11 6.85
C ARG A 248 13.16 10.87 5.97
N HIS A 249 12.02 10.40 5.50
CA HIS A 249 11.93 9.24 4.62
C HIS A 249 11.16 9.60 3.36
N VAL A 250 11.54 8.97 2.24
CA VAL A 250 10.78 8.99 0.99
C VAL A 250 10.73 7.58 0.45
N CYS A 251 9.54 7.09 0.20
CA CYS A 251 9.30 5.75 -0.32
C CYS A 251 9.03 5.82 -1.82
N ILE A 252 9.83 5.14 -2.62
CA ILE A 252 9.58 4.96 -4.05
C ILE A 252 9.20 3.50 -4.26
N PHE A 253 7.96 3.25 -4.61
CA PHE A 253 7.40 1.91 -4.68
C PHE A 253 6.75 1.61 -6.03
N ALA A 254 6.29 0.39 -6.24
CA ALA A 254 5.75 -0.11 -7.50
C ALA A 254 6.65 0.24 -8.69
N ASP A 255 6.29 1.12 -9.61
CA ASP A 255 7.14 1.56 -10.73
C ASP A 255 7.39 3.09 -10.72
N GLY A 256 7.41 3.68 -9.53
CA GLY A 256 7.74 5.10 -9.34
C GLY A 256 6.65 5.91 -8.67
N GLU A 257 5.71 5.25 -8.04
CA GLU A 257 4.82 5.88 -7.07
C GLU A 257 5.67 6.36 -5.88
N VAL A 258 5.30 7.50 -5.29
CA VAL A 258 6.10 8.16 -4.24
C VAL A 258 5.23 8.53 -3.05
N ASP A 259 5.73 8.24 -1.85
CA ASP A 259 5.13 8.57 -0.56
C ASP A 259 6.20 9.17 0.37
#